data_762df118103c9e361dffd17c1e844d6d
#
_entry.id   762df118103c9e361dffd17c1e844d6d
#
_cell.length_a   1.000
_cell.length_b   1.000
_cell.length_c   1.000
_cell.angle_alpha   90.00
_cell.angle_beta   90.00
_cell.angle_gamma   90.00
#
_symmetry.space_group_name_H-M   'P 1'
#
loop_
_entity.id
_entity.type
_entity.pdbx_description
1 polymer ?
#
loop_
_entity_poly.entity_id
_entity_poly.type
_entity_poly.pdbx_seq_one_letter_code
_entity_poly.pdbx_strand_id
1 'polypeptide(L)'
;MFFLGVSLFAQNPPYDVFPDSEPPYYRIRYEASKEPKGLQFPVKFTIWIPEDVKTLKGLVVHQHGCGEGSCKSGLTGAWDLHWQALAKKHDCALLAPSYEQPQKENCQLWCDPRNGSGQAFLRALKDLGKMSGHQELSKVPWALWGHSGGGHWAGGMTLLYPEHVAACWLRSGVPLFEPNPDRESIKPYRLNPGSLDVPI
;
A
#
# COMPACT_ATOMS: atom_id res chain seq x y z
N MET A 1 -28.01 -41.29 -18.38
CA MET A 1 -28.00 -40.35 -17.23
C MET A 1 -26.66 -39.61 -17.27
N PHE A 2 -26.60 -38.44 -17.93
CA PHE A 2 -25.36 -37.67 -18.08
C PHE A 2 -25.26 -36.73 -16.91
N PHE A 3 -24.23 -36.91 -16.06
CA PHE A 3 -23.84 -35.92 -15.05
C PHE A 3 -23.09 -34.80 -15.75
N LEU A 4 -23.73 -33.68 -15.92
CA LEU A 4 -23.07 -32.43 -16.25
C LEU A 4 -22.30 -31.97 -14.97
N GLY A 5 -20.99 -32.23 -14.99
CA GLY A 5 -20.10 -31.65 -14.00
C GLY A 5 -20.08 -30.14 -14.16
N VAL A 6 -20.75 -29.42 -13.26
CA VAL A 6 -20.59 -28.00 -13.13
C VAL A 6 -19.19 -27.75 -12.55
N SER A 7 -18.23 -27.39 -13.40
CA SER A 7 -16.96 -26.82 -12.94
C SER A 7 -17.28 -25.54 -12.18
N LEU A 8 -17.22 -25.61 -10.86
CA LEU A 8 -17.12 -24.43 -10.01
C LEU A 8 -15.75 -23.79 -10.32
N PHE A 9 -15.71 -22.96 -11.35
CA PHE A 9 -14.64 -21.97 -11.44
C PHE A 9 -14.79 -21.11 -10.19
N ALA A 10 -13.80 -21.16 -9.31
CA ALA A 10 -13.68 -20.17 -8.26
C ALA A 10 -13.72 -18.81 -8.96
N GLN A 11 -14.82 -18.08 -8.78
CA GLN A 11 -14.93 -16.74 -9.32
C GLN A 11 -13.78 -15.96 -8.73
N ASN A 12 -12.89 -15.47 -9.58
CA ASN A 12 -11.89 -14.53 -9.13
C ASN A 12 -12.66 -13.40 -8.43
N PRO A 13 -12.25 -13.05 -7.21
CA PRO A 13 -12.92 -11.99 -6.47
C PRO A 13 -12.98 -10.72 -7.32
N PRO A 14 -14.03 -9.89 -7.18
CA PRO A 14 -14.27 -8.72 -8.06
C PRO A 14 -13.10 -7.73 -8.12
N TYR A 15 -12.22 -7.77 -7.13
CA TYR A 15 -11.03 -6.91 -7.04
C TYR A 15 -9.88 -7.30 -7.98
N ASP A 16 -9.98 -8.41 -8.70
CA ASP A 16 -8.98 -8.84 -9.69
C ASP A 16 -9.54 -8.84 -11.13
N VAL A 17 -10.76 -8.31 -11.30
CA VAL A 17 -11.45 -8.25 -12.58
C VAL A 17 -11.20 -6.90 -13.25
N PHE A 18 -10.99 -6.91 -14.55
CA PHE A 18 -10.93 -5.74 -15.42
C PHE A 18 -12.34 -5.21 -15.79
N PRO A 19 -12.49 -3.90 -16.05
CA PRO A 19 -11.45 -2.90 -16.21
C PRO A 19 -10.75 -2.53 -14.90
N ASP A 20 -9.50 -2.12 -15.01
CA ASP A 20 -8.64 -1.75 -13.87
C ASP A 20 -9.11 -0.49 -13.13
N SER A 21 -10.09 0.23 -13.64
CA SER A 21 -10.59 1.47 -13.07
C SER A 21 -12.05 1.71 -13.45
N GLU A 22 -12.93 1.51 -12.48
CA GLU A 22 -14.31 2.01 -12.51
C GLU A 22 -14.59 2.71 -11.18
N PRO A 23 -15.15 3.94 -11.21
CA PRO A 23 -15.58 4.58 -9.98
C PRO A 23 -16.47 3.67 -9.15
N PRO A 24 -16.32 3.60 -7.83
CA PRO A 24 -15.40 4.41 -7.00
C PRO A 24 -13.97 3.85 -6.86
N TYR A 25 -13.61 2.83 -7.61
CA TYR A 25 -12.29 2.19 -7.58
C TYR A 25 -11.46 2.61 -8.78
N TYR A 26 -10.15 2.86 -8.52
CA TYR A 26 -9.16 3.12 -9.55
C TYR A 26 -7.92 2.29 -9.26
N ARG A 27 -7.28 1.76 -10.29
CA ARG A 27 -6.11 0.90 -10.15
C ARG A 27 -5.02 1.28 -11.14
N ILE A 28 -3.78 1.23 -10.68
CA ILE A 28 -2.61 1.36 -11.52
C ILE A 28 -1.60 0.28 -11.17
N ARG A 29 -0.88 -0.23 -12.15
CA ARG A 29 0.18 -1.22 -11.98
C ARG A 29 1.49 -0.68 -12.52
N TYR A 30 2.56 -0.88 -11.77
CA TYR A 30 3.93 -0.60 -12.20
C TYR A 30 4.72 -1.89 -12.28
N GLU A 31 5.55 -2.00 -13.33
CA GLU A 31 6.52 -3.07 -13.48
C GLU A 31 7.72 -2.85 -12.56
N ALA A 32 8.43 -3.94 -12.23
CA ALA A 32 9.70 -3.85 -11.55
C ALA A 32 10.69 -3.03 -12.38
N SER A 33 11.52 -2.26 -11.68
CA SER A 33 12.59 -1.47 -12.32
C SER A 33 13.78 -2.35 -12.65
N LYS A 34 14.51 -1.98 -13.69
CA LYS A 34 15.83 -2.56 -13.99
C LYS A 34 16.96 -1.90 -13.17
N GLU A 35 16.66 -0.76 -12.52
CA GLU A 35 17.65 -0.02 -11.74
C GLU A 35 17.87 -0.68 -10.37
N PRO A 36 19.13 -0.75 -9.87
CA PRO A 36 19.47 -1.49 -8.65
C PRO A 36 18.73 -1.03 -7.37
N LYS A 37 18.27 0.22 -7.32
CA LYS A 37 17.51 0.82 -6.19
C LYS A 37 16.09 1.18 -6.59
N GLY A 38 15.64 0.73 -7.74
CA GLY A 38 14.28 0.95 -8.21
C GLY A 38 13.31 -0.07 -7.61
N LEU A 39 12.05 0.00 -8.01
CA LEU A 39 11.00 -0.92 -7.59
C LEU A 39 11.39 -2.37 -7.92
N GLN A 40 11.51 -3.22 -6.89
CA GLN A 40 12.04 -4.58 -7.05
C GLN A 40 10.99 -5.59 -7.52
N PHE A 41 9.74 -5.40 -7.17
CA PHE A 41 8.62 -6.24 -7.62
C PHE A 41 7.56 -5.39 -8.30
N PRO A 42 6.84 -5.93 -9.28
CA PRO A 42 5.65 -5.25 -9.77
C PRO A 42 4.67 -4.97 -8.63
N VAL A 43 3.94 -3.89 -8.73
CA VAL A 43 2.97 -3.49 -7.70
C VAL A 43 1.71 -2.94 -8.33
N LYS A 44 0.55 -3.38 -7.80
CA LYS A 44 -0.76 -2.79 -8.08
C LYS A 44 -1.13 -1.86 -6.92
N PHE A 45 -1.52 -0.63 -7.24
CA PHE A 45 -2.12 0.31 -6.29
C PHE A 45 -3.59 0.43 -6.62
N THR A 46 -4.45 -0.03 -5.71
CA THR A 46 -5.89 0.12 -5.84
C THR A 46 -6.37 1.16 -4.83
N ILE A 47 -7.09 2.17 -5.30
CA ILE A 47 -7.67 3.20 -4.46
C ILE A 47 -9.20 3.16 -4.58
N TRP A 48 -9.87 3.29 -3.45
CA TRP A 48 -11.28 3.56 -3.35
C TRP A 48 -11.49 5.01 -2.92
N ILE A 49 -12.37 5.73 -3.62
CA ILE A 49 -12.68 7.14 -3.37
C ILE A 49 -14.17 7.26 -3.08
N PRO A 50 -14.60 7.81 -1.92
CA PRO A 50 -16.02 8.00 -1.64
C PRO A 50 -16.67 8.91 -2.68
N GLU A 51 -17.79 8.48 -3.28
CA GLU A 51 -18.45 9.20 -4.40
C GLU A 51 -19.01 10.59 -4.01
N ASP A 52 -19.32 10.78 -2.72
CA ASP A 52 -19.89 12.02 -2.17
C ASP A 52 -18.81 13.03 -1.71
N VAL A 53 -17.54 12.70 -1.81
CA VAL A 53 -16.42 13.57 -1.41
C VAL A 53 -15.89 14.35 -2.61
N LYS A 54 -16.12 15.66 -2.62
CA LYS A 54 -15.65 16.55 -3.72
C LYS A 54 -14.16 16.85 -3.65
N THR A 55 -13.60 16.90 -2.45
CA THR A 55 -12.18 17.19 -2.20
C THR A 55 -11.71 16.33 -1.05
N LEU A 56 -10.72 15.52 -1.30
CA LEU A 56 -10.13 14.63 -0.29
C LEU A 56 -9.34 15.44 0.74
N LYS A 57 -9.52 15.11 2.02
CA LYS A 57 -8.76 15.70 3.14
C LYS A 57 -7.55 14.87 3.54
N GLY A 58 -7.50 13.61 3.13
CA GLY A 58 -6.43 12.70 3.48
C GLY A 58 -6.47 11.39 2.70
N LEU A 59 -5.51 10.54 2.99
CA LEU A 59 -5.39 9.20 2.42
C LEU A 59 -5.17 8.19 3.54
N VAL A 60 -6.03 7.20 3.66
CA VAL A 60 -5.80 6.01 4.48
C VAL A 60 -5.06 4.98 3.62
N VAL A 61 -3.93 4.49 4.09
CA VAL A 61 -3.14 3.46 3.40
C VAL A 61 -3.19 2.16 4.19
N HIS A 62 -3.72 1.11 3.57
CA HIS A 62 -3.78 -0.23 4.13
C HIS A 62 -2.69 -1.11 3.49
N GLN A 63 -1.54 -1.26 4.19
CA GLN A 63 -0.38 -2.00 3.68
C GLN A 63 -0.36 -3.42 4.22
N HIS A 64 -0.43 -4.41 3.32
CA HIS A 64 -0.34 -5.84 3.64
C HIS A 64 1.05 -6.25 4.16
N GLY A 65 1.13 -7.45 4.75
CA GLY A 65 2.38 -8.06 5.19
C GLY A 65 3.19 -8.72 4.07
N CYS A 66 4.28 -9.40 4.43
CA CYS A 66 5.13 -10.12 3.50
C CYS A 66 4.55 -11.48 3.10
N GLY A 67 5.08 -12.03 2.02
CA GLY A 67 4.72 -13.32 1.45
C GLY A 67 3.58 -13.25 0.45
N GLU A 68 3.57 -14.20 -0.47
CA GLU A 68 2.63 -14.23 -1.61
C GLU A 68 1.16 -14.16 -1.17
N GLY A 69 0.78 -14.88 -0.11
CA GLY A 69 -0.59 -14.88 0.40
C GLY A 69 -1.01 -13.51 0.94
N SER A 70 -0.11 -12.82 1.68
CA SER A 70 -0.37 -11.47 2.17
C SER A 70 -0.40 -10.45 1.04
N CYS A 71 0.47 -10.60 0.05
CA CYS A 71 0.47 -9.73 -1.13
C CYS A 71 -0.83 -9.86 -1.92
N LYS A 72 -1.38 -11.07 -2.07
CA LYS A 72 -2.71 -11.28 -2.65
C LYS A 72 -3.80 -10.59 -1.84
N SER A 73 -3.71 -10.59 -0.49
CA SER A 73 -4.67 -9.88 0.35
C SER A 73 -4.62 -8.35 0.17
N GLY A 74 -3.51 -7.80 -0.29
CA GLY A 74 -3.41 -6.38 -0.67
C GLY A 74 -4.38 -5.99 -1.79
N LEU A 75 -4.72 -6.94 -2.68
CA LEU A 75 -5.73 -6.71 -3.72
C LEU A 75 -7.12 -6.43 -3.15
N THR A 76 -7.43 -6.92 -1.95
CA THR A 76 -8.74 -6.77 -1.31
C THR A 76 -8.84 -5.57 -0.38
N GLY A 77 -7.72 -4.96 -0.01
CA GLY A 77 -7.68 -3.91 1.02
C GLY A 77 -8.56 -2.71 0.70
N ALA A 78 -8.66 -2.32 -0.57
CA ALA A 78 -9.50 -1.21 -0.99
C ALA A 78 -11.01 -1.53 -0.95
N TRP A 79 -11.40 -2.80 -0.85
CA TRP A 79 -12.79 -3.27 -0.73
C TRP A 79 -13.22 -3.58 0.70
N ASP A 80 -12.33 -3.40 1.68
CA ASP A 80 -12.66 -3.61 3.08
C ASP A 80 -13.60 -2.51 3.59
N LEU A 81 -14.84 -2.90 3.92
CA LEU A 81 -15.91 -1.98 4.29
C LEU A 81 -15.62 -1.21 5.59
N HIS A 82 -14.85 -1.78 6.52
CA HIS A 82 -14.49 -1.09 7.77
C HIS A 82 -13.48 0.03 7.49
N TRP A 83 -12.48 -0.25 6.64
CA TRP A 83 -11.52 0.75 6.21
C TRP A 83 -12.15 1.82 5.33
N GLN A 84 -13.09 1.45 4.45
CA GLN A 84 -13.86 2.40 3.66
C GLN A 84 -14.71 3.31 4.56
N ALA A 85 -15.39 2.75 5.57
CA ALA A 85 -16.19 3.53 6.52
C ALA A 85 -15.31 4.52 7.31
N LEU A 86 -14.13 4.09 7.75
CA LEU A 86 -13.15 4.97 8.40
C LEU A 86 -12.69 6.09 7.48
N ALA A 87 -12.28 5.77 6.27
CA ALA A 87 -11.82 6.75 5.28
C ALA A 87 -12.93 7.76 4.96
N LYS A 88 -14.14 7.28 4.66
CA LYS A 88 -15.31 8.13 4.37
C LYS A 88 -15.64 9.09 5.51
N LYS A 89 -15.60 8.62 6.76
CA LYS A 89 -15.85 9.44 7.95
C LYS A 89 -14.96 10.68 8.02
N HIS A 90 -13.77 10.62 7.42
CA HIS A 90 -12.76 11.69 7.45
C HIS A 90 -12.57 12.36 6.08
N ASP A 91 -13.45 12.14 5.12
CA ASP A 91 -13.33 12.64 3.74
C ASP A 91 -12.00 12.20 3.10
N CYS A 92 -11.54 10.99 3.40
CA CYS A 92 -10.30 10.40 2.89
C CYS A 92 -10.58 9.35 1.82
N ALA A 93 -9.59 9.13 0.94
CA ALA A 93 -9.54 7.94 0.11
C ALA A 93 -8.91 6.77 0.88
N LEU A 94 -9.14 5.54 0.41
CA LEU A 94 -8.52 4.32 0.91
C LEU A 94 -7.64 3.71 -0.18
N LEU A 95 -6.34 3.59 0.06
CA LEU A 95 -5.36 2.99 -0.85
C LEU A 95 -4.84 1.67 -0.30
N ALA A 96 -4.82 0.64 -1.13
CA ALA A 96 -4.24 -0.66 -0.82
C ALA A 96 -3.21 -1.05 -1.90
N PRO A 97 -1.91 -1.00 -1.59
CA PRO A 97 -0.87 -1.56 -2.46
C PRO A 97 -0.89 -3.09 -2.41
N SER A 98 -0.55 -3.73 -3.53
CA SER A 98 -0.34 -5.18 -3.63
C SER A 98 0.92 -5.46 -4.43
N TYR A 99 1.98 -5.89 -3.75
CA TYR A 99 3.24 -6.27 -4.38
C TYR A 99 3.17 -7.69 -4.92
N GLU A 100 3.68 -7.91 -6.13
CA GLU A 100 3.74 -9.24 -6.75
C GLU A 100 5.01 -9.99 -6.30
N GLN A 101 5.18 -10.12 -4.97
CA GLN A 101 6.33 -10.77 -4.38
C GLN A 101 6.24 -12.30 -4.56
N PRO A 102 7.24 -12.95 -5.19
CA PRO A 102 7.32 -14.41 -5.21
C PRO A 102 7.50 -15.00 -3.81
N GLN A 103 6.99 -16.21 -3.58
CA GLN A 103 6.92 -16.84 -2.26
C GLN A 103 8.27 -16.92 -1.51
N LYS A 104 9.37 -17.11 -2.22
CA LYS A 104 10.70 -17.30 -1.63
C LYS A 104 11.56 -16.05 -1.60
N GLU A 105 11.04 -14.94 -2.12
CA GLU A 105 11.83 -13.71 -2.22
C GLU A 105 11.86 -12.94 -0.90
N ASN A 106 12.96 -12.20 -0.73
CA ASN A 106 13.15 -11.39 0.46
C ASN A 106 12.16 -10.22 0.51
N CYS A 107 11.38 -10.18 1.57
CA CYS A 107 10.41 -9.12 1.82
C CYS A 107 11.04 -7.72 1.86
N GLN A 108 12.29 -7.58 2.31
CA GLN A 108 12.98 -6.29 2.38
C GLN A 108 13.10 -5.61 1.01
N LEU A 109 13.00 -6.36 -0.07
CA LEU A 109 13.03 -5.81 -1.43
C LEU A 109 11.87 -4.85 -1.71
N TRP A 110 10.76 -4.94 -0.97
CA TRP A 110 9.68 -3.96 -1.08
C TRP A 110 9.28 -3.30 0.25
N CYS A 111 9.37 -4.02 1.39
CA CYS A 111 8.93 -3.46 2.67
C CYS A 111 9.90 -2.42 3.24
N ASP A 112 11.10 -2.33 2.70
CA ASP A 112 11.97 -1.16 2.88
C ASP A 112 11.66 -0.14 1.76
N PRO A 113 11.00 1.00 2.07
CA PRO A 113 10.61 1.97 1.04
C PRO A 113 11.79 2.58 0.27
N ARG A 114 13.02 2.46 0.79
CA ARG A 114 14.26 2.91 0.11
C ARG A 114 14.64 2.04 -1.08
N ASN A 115 14.02 0.85 -1.21
CA ASN A 115 14.19 -0.05 -2.36
C ASN A 115 13.14 0.21 -3.46
N GLY A 116 12.77 1.47 -3.66
CA GLY A 116 11.93 1.94 -4.76
C GLY A 116 10.43 1.90 -4.49
N SER A 117 9.94 1.15 -3.48
CA SER A 117 8.51 1.08 -3.19
C SER A 117 7.94 2.41 -2.68
N GLY A 118 8.72 3.21 -1.94
CA GLY A 118 8.33 4.56 -1.54
C GLY A 118 8.17 5.49 -2.73
N GLN A 119 9.10 5.46 -3.69
CA GLN A 119 8.99 6.27 -4.91
C GLN A 119 7.83 5.82 -5.80
N ALA A 120 7.58 4.50 -5.89
CA ALA A 120 6.43 3.97 -6.62
C ALA A 120 5.11 4.46 -6.00
N PHE A 121 5.01 4.50 -4.66
CA PHE A 121 3.86 5.05 -3.94
C PHE A 121 3.64 6.54 -4.28
N LEU A 122 4.67 7.38 -4.19
CA LEU A 122 4.57 8.81 -4.52
C LEU A 122 4.14 9.03 -5.98
N ARG A 123 4.65 8.21 -6.89
CA ARG A 123 4.22 8.22 -8.30
C ARG A 123 2.74 7.81 -8.42
N ALA A 124 2.32 6.76 -7.71
CA ALA A 124 0.95 6.27 -7.76
C ALA A 124 -0.06 7.33 -7.31
N LEU A 125 0.25 8.12 -6.27
CA LEU A 125 -0.63 9.21 -5.83
C LEU A 125 -0.85 10.25 -6.93
N LYS A 126 0.19 10.60 -7.69
CA LYS A 126 0.09 11.53 -8.82
C LYS A 126 -0.75 10.97 -9.96
N ASP A 127 -0.49 9.72 -10.32
CA ASP A 127 -1.12 9.08 -11.48
C ASP A 127 -2.59 8.72 -11.19
N LEU A 128 -2.89 8.21 -9.99
CA LEU A 128 -4.25 7.96 -9.51
C LEU A 128 -5.05 9.27 -9.35
N GLY A 129 -4.38 10.34 -8.87
CA GLY A 129 -5.00 11.66 -8.80
C GLY A 129 -5.43 12.20 -10.15
N LYS A 130 -4.61 12.00 -11.19
CA LYS A 130 -5.00 12.36 -12.57
C LYS A 130 -6.13 11.49 -13.09
N MET A 131 -6.07 10.18 -12.83
CA MET A 131 -7.05 9.20 -13.31
C MET A 131 -8.45 9.44 -12.70
N SER A 132 -8.50 9.75 -11.41
CA SER A 132 -9.75 9.95 -10.67
C SER A 132 -10.28 11.38 -10.69
N GLY A 133 -9.48 12.36 -11.15
CA GLY A 133 -9.80 13.77 -11.05
C GLY A 133 -9.43 14.42 -9.70
N HIS A 134 -8.98 13.65 -8.70
CA HIS A 134 -8.58 14.09 -7.37
C HIS A 134 -7.08 14.43 -7.32
N GLN A 135 -6.67 15.50 -7.98
CA GLN A 135 -5.25 15.87 -8.10
C GLN A 135 -4.60 16.20 -6.74
N GLU A 136 -5.40 16.51 -5.73
CA GLU A 136 -4.95 16.74 -4.35
C GLU A 136 -4.36 15.49 -3.69
N LEU A 137 -4.61 14.26 -4.19
CA LEU A 137 -4.04 13.01 -3.67
C LEU A 137 -2.53 13.05 -3.47
N SER A 138 -1.81 13.79 -4.30
CA SER A 138 -0.36 13.94 -4.16
C SER A 138 0.08 14.90 -3.06
N LYS A 139 -0.86 15.56 -2.38
CA LYS A 139 -0.59 16.62 -1.40
C LYS A 139 -1.27 16.40 -0.05
N VAL A 140 -2.33 15.59 0.00
CA VAL A 140 -3.06 15.30 1.25
C VAL A 140 -2.20 14.50 2.22
N PRO A 141 -2.42 14.65 3.55
CA PRO A 141 -1.73 13.86 4.56
C PRO A 141 -2.14 12.39 4.53
N TRP A 142 -1.24 11.51 5.01
CA TRP A 142 -1.43 10.07 5.02
C TRP A 142 -1.66 9.55 6.43
N ALA A 143 -2.65 8.66 6.59
CA ALA A 143 -2.79 7.78 7.74
C ALA A 143 -2.35 6.38 7.32
N LEU A 144 -1.20 5.93 7.81
CA LEU A 144 -0.57 4.68 7.40
C LEU A 144 -0.92 3.56 8.38
N TRP A 145 -1.48 2.47 7.88
CA TRP A 145 -1.58 1.22 8.60
C TRP A 145 -0.77 0.15 7.89
N GLY A 146 0.03 -0.61 8.64
CA GLY A 146 0.83 -1.69 8.09
C GLY A 146 0.94 -2.88 9.02
N HIS A 147 0.81 -4.09 8.45
CA HIS A 147 0.98 -5.36 9.16
C HIS A 147 2.30 -6.04 8.78
N SER A 148 3.08 -6.52 9.75
CA SER A 148 4.34 -7.26 9.53
C SER A 148 5.31 -6.45 8.65
N GLY A 149 5.67 -6.94 7.46
CA GLY A 149 6.45 -6.17 6.49
C GLY A 149 5.81 -4.84 6.10
N GLY A 150 4.47 -4.79 6.05
CA GLY A 150 3.74 -3.53 5.85
C GLY A 150 3.93 -2.54 7.00
N GLY A 151 4.07 -3.03 8.25
CA GLY A 151 4.44 -2.18 9.39
C GLY A 151 5.85 -1.62 9.24
N HIS A 152 6.80 -2.44 8.75
CA HIS A 152 8.15 -1.96 8.42
C HIS A 152 8.10 -0.86 7.34
N TRP A 153 7.30 -1.08 6.28
CA TRP A 153 7.11 -0.10 5.21
C TRP A 153 6.47 1.20 5.74
N ALA A 154 5.38 1.10 6.49
CA ALA A 154 4.67 2.27 7.03
C ALA A 154 5.57 3.10 7.97
N GLY A 155 6.30 2.43 8.87
CA GLY A 155 7.27 3.10 9.74
C GLY A 155 8.43 3.71 8.96
N GLY A 156 8.93 2.99 7.93
CA GLY A 156 9.95 3.53 7.02
C GLY A 156 9.48 4.78 6.28
N MET A 157 8.24 4.80 5.78
CA MET A 157 7.64 5.98 5.15
C MET A 157 7.51 7.15 6.13
N THR A 158 7.12 6.87 7.39
CA THR A 158 7.04 7.89 8.45
C THR A 158 8.41 8.53 8.73
N LEU A 159 9.48 7.74 8.69
CA LEU A 159 10.84 8.25 8.90
C LEU A 159 11.39 9.03 7.70
N LEU A 160 10.96 8.68 6.48
CA LEU A 160 11.42 9.34 5.26
C LEU A 160 10.62 10.58 4.90
N TYR A 161 9.33 10.62 5.23
CA TYR A 161 8.37 11.65 4.82
C TYR A 161 7.46 12.07 5.98
N PRO A 162 8.01 12.44 7.16
CA PRO A 162 7.20 12.75 8.34
C PRO A 162 6.21 13.89 8.10
N GLU A 163 6.55 14.84 7.24
CA GLU A 163 5.71 15.99 6.88
C GLU A 163 4.41 15.61 6.14
N HIS A 164 4.36 14.40 5.59
CA HIS A 164 3.16 13.87 4.92
C HIS A 164 2.33 12.94 5.80
N VAL A 165 2.87 12.46 6.94
CA VAL A 165 2.20 11.43 7.75
C VAL A 165 1.45 12.07 8.90
N ALA A 166 0.11 11.97 8.85
CA ALA A 166 -0.77 12.42 9.93
C ALA A 166 -0.86 11.43 11.10
N ALA A 167 -0.77 10.13 10.80
CA ALA A 167 -0.78 9.06 11.80
C ALA A 167 -0.17 7.78 11.21
N CYS A 168 0.42 6.95 12.05
CA CYS A 168 0.98 5.66 11.66
C CYS A 168 0.58 4.57 12.67
N TRP A 169 -0.01 3.49 12.20
CA TRP A 169 -0.33 2.33 13.03
C TRP A 169 0.46 1.11 12.58
N LEU A 170 1.42 0.70 13.41
CA LEU A 170 2.32 -0.42 13.14
C LEU A 170 1.80 -1.69 13.84
N ARG A 171 1.38 -2.67 13.03
CA ARG A 171 0.96 -3.98 13.54
C ARG A 171 2.04 -5.02 13.26
N SER A 172 2.73 -5.47 14.32
CA SER A 172 3.72 -6.56 14.26
C SER A 172 4.88 -6.34 13.28
N GLY A 173 5.28 -5.10 13.07
CA GLY A 173 6.42 -4.75 12.22
C GLY A 173 6.85 -3.31 12.47
N VAL A 174 8.14 -3.10 12.69
CA VAL A 174 8.74 -1.78 12.93
C VAL A 174 10.06 -1.66 12.17
N PRO A 175 10.47 -0.46 11.73
CA PRO A 175 11.79 -0.24 11.19
C PRO A 175 12.86 -0.42 12.27
N LEU A 176 14.08 -0.82 11.86
CA LEU A 176 15.22 -0.92 12.76
C LEU A 176 15.98 0.41 12.81
N PHE A 177 16.38 0.83 14.00
CA PHE A 177 17.23 2.01 14.23
C PHE A 177 18.69 1.63 14.50
N GLU A 178 18.93 0.38 14.93
CA GLU A 178 20.25 -0.16 15.19
C GLU A 178 20.54 -1.41 14.35
N PRO A 179 21.81 -1.70 14.04
CA PRO A 179 22.16 -2.94 13.41
C PRO A 179 21.70 -4.14 14.23
N ASN A 180 21.12 -5.13 13.56
CA ASN A 180 20.71 -6.38 14.19
C ASN A 180 21.49 -7.53 13.52
N PRO A 181 22.36 -8.26 14.26
CA PRO A 181 23.17 -9.33 13.69
C PRO A 181 22.32 -10.49 13.13
N ASP A 182 21.12 -10.72 13.68
CA ASP A 182 20.19 -11.74 13.18
C ASP A 182 19.42 -11.29 11.93
N ARG A 183 19.55 -10.03 11.54
CA ARG A 183 18.84 -9.40 10.45
C ARG A 183 19.71 -8.45 9.64
N GLU A 184 20.89 -8.89 9.25
CA GLU A 184 21.86 -8.08 8.50
C GLU A 184 21.35 -7.51 7.19
N SER A 185 20.35 -8.17 6.57
CA SER A 185 19.71 -7.66 5.34
C SER A 185 18.86 -6.40 5.57
N ILE A 186 18.52 -6.07 6.83
CA ILE A 186 17.71 -4.91 7.16
C ILE A 186 18.61 -3.76 7.58
N LYS A 187 18.72 -2.76 6.73
CA LYS A 187 19.49 -1.55 7.03
C LYS A 187 18.78 -0.70 8.08
N PRO A 188 19.46 -0.24 9.14
CA PRO A 188 18.86 0.64 10.12
C PRO A 188 18.49 2.00 9.52
N TYR A 189 17.45 2.62 10.09
CA TYR A 189 17.06 3.99 9.77
C TYR A 189 17.74 4.96 10.72
N ARG A 190 17.98 6.17 10.23
CA ARG A 190 18.29 7.29 11.11
C ARG A 190 16.99 7.92 11.58
N LEU A 191 16.91 8.25 12.85
CA LEU A 191 15.76 8.97 13.39
C LEU A 191 15.69 10.37 12.76
N ASN A 192 14.55 10.68 12.15
CA ASN A 192 14.24 12.03 11.71
C ASN A 192 13.47 12.74 12.84
N PRO A 193 13.96 13.87 13.38
CA PRO A 193 13.26 14.58 14.46
C PRO A 193 11.79 14.87 14.17
N GLY A 194 11.41 15.22 12.94
CA GLY A 194 10.01 15.44 12.55
C GLY A 194 9.13 14.19 12.65
N SER A 195 9.71 12.97 12.64
CA SER A 195 8.92 11.74 12.80
C SER A 195 8.46 11.50 14.23
N LEU A 196 9.02 12.23 15.22
CA LEU A 196 8.60 12.16 16.63
C LEU A 196 7.24 12.82 16.87
N ASP A 197 6.83 13.72 15.98
CA ASP A 197 5.56 14.45 16.07
C ASP A 197 4.40 13.67 15.44
N VAL A 198 4.68 12.55 14.79
CA VAL A 198 3.67 11.70 14.16
C VAL A 198 3.06 10.75 15.20
N PRO A 199 1.73 10.75 15.41
CA PRO A 199 1.06 9.77 16.27
C PRO A 199 1.24 8.33 15.76
N ILE A 200 1.71 7.43 16.63
CA ILE A 200 1.96 6.02 16.35
C ILE A 200 1.10 5.14 17.24
#